data_8d1bb4a4380b114ce4f207ef733a03d1
#
_entry.id   8d1bb4a4380b114ce4f207ef733a03d1
#
_cell.length_a   1.000
_cell.length_b   1.000
_cell.length_c   1.000
_cell.angle_alpha   90.00
_cell.angle_beta   90.00
_cell.angle_gamma   90.00
#
_symmetry.space_group_name_H-M   'P 1'
#
loop_
_entity.id
_entity.type
_entity.pdbx_description
1 polymer ?
#
loop_
_entity_poly.entity_id
_entity_poly.type
_entity_poly.pdbx_seq_one_letter_code
_entity_poly.pdbx_strand_id
1 'polypeptide(L)'
;LKAVGLENHEVLKQFNIRFENFNSATSYSGPAALRLLKSVCGQPSHEDLYEGRNPDCEIMNRLARLGYNQHVFMDHSGKYDNFYQSLRHLAGLSPQLAEMKYPKRYDSFDEEPIGDARAVFKDYENTIAADKGGRSATFINMIALHDGNRFANKRRLAPFKPRAQAMLDDLGSLITDLEKSGRKVMLVVVPEHGAAEKGDKVQVAHLRDIPSPAITHVPALVKFIGVTPADSPVAVDTKTSYLAVSSLIGRVLETNYFGKPEGEVPLKDLVKDLPQTHSVSENANAKVVNYKGKDYVKMDNKDWREYAK
;
A
#
# COMPACT_ATOMS: atom_id res chain seq x y z
N LEU A 1 0.56 1.65 -14.08
CA LEU A 1 -0.35 0.83 -14.90
C LEU A 1 -0.58 1.46 -16.28
N LYS A 2 -0.83 2.78 -16.38
CA LYS A 2 -1.05 3.49 -17.65
C LYS A 2 0.11 3.29 -18.63
N ALA A 3 1.36 3.35 -18.17
CA ALA A 3 2.55 3.18 -19.01
C ALA A 3 2.65 1.80 -19.69
N VAL A 4 1.94 0.79 -19.17
CA VAL A 4 1.93 -0.58 -19.70
C VAL A 4 0.55 -1.02 -20.23
N GLY A 5 -0.42 -0.10 -20.29
CA GLY A 5 -1.76 -0.33 -20.84
C GLY A 5 -2.65 -1.22 -19.96
N LEU A 6 -2.50 -1.15 -18.65
CA LEU A 6 -3.29 -1.90 -17.67
C LEU A 6 -4.20 -1.01 -16.80
N GLU A 7 -4.33 0.27 -17.13
CA GLU A 7 -5.18 1.22 -16.41
C GLU A 7 -6.67 0.90 -16.47
N ASN A 8 -7.08 0.13 -17.46
CA ASN A 8 -8.47 -0.28 -17.67
C ASN A 8 -8.74 -1.75 -17.30
N HIS A 9 -7.82 -2.39 -16.58
CA HIS A 9 -8.00 -3.78 -16.16
C HIS A 9 -9.30 -3.94 -15.36
N GLU A 10 -10.07 -5.01 -15.63
CA GLU A 10 -11.41 -5.20 -15.08
C GLU A 10 -11.45 -5.21 -13.55
N VAL A 11 -10.41 -5.71 -12.89
CA VAL A 11 -10.33 -5.70 -11.43
C VAL A 11 -10.34 -4.28 -10.86
N LEU A 12 -9.75 -3.30 -11.56
CA LEU A 12 -9.70 -1.91 -11.09
C LEU A 12 -11.09 -1.25 -11.08
N LYS A 13 -12.01 -1.72 -11.92
CA LYS A 13 -13.41 -1.24 -11.96
C LYS A 13 -14.25 -1.73 -10.77
N GLN A 14 -13.79 -2.75 -10.06
CA GLN A 14 -14.50 -3.33 -8.92
C GLN A 14 -14.34 -2.51 -7.63
N PHE A 15 -13.39 -1.57 -7.58
CA PHE A 15 -13.14 -0.78 -6.39
C PHE A 15 -14.18 0.32 -6.19
N ASN A 16 -14.60 0.51 -4.94
CA ASN A 16 -15.66 1.42 -4.56
C ASN A 16 -15.15 2.85 -4.34
N ILE A 17 -13.91 3.01 -3.86
CA ILE A 17 -13.27 4.31 -3.67
C ILE A 17 -11.93 4.32 -4.40
N ARG A 18 -11.64 5.42 -5.09
CA ARG A 18 -10.39 5.66 -5.79
C ARG A 18 -9.81 7.00 -5.35
N PHE A 19 -8.58 7.00 -4.87
CA PHE A 19 -7.83 8.20 -4.58
C PHE A 19 -7.03 8.61 -5.81
N GLU A 20 -7.43 9.68 -6.48
CA GLU A 20 -6.82 10.10 -7.76
C GLU A 20 -5.50 10.87 -7.57
N ASN A 21 -5.31 11.49 -6.39
CA ASN A 21 -4.12 12.27 -6.06
C ASN A 21 -3.45 11.79 -4.78
N PHE A 22 -3.09 10.48 -4.76
CA PHE A 22 -2.46 9.87 -3.59
C PHE A 22 -0.93 9.92 -3.69
N ASN A 23 -0.29 10.43 -2.63
CA ASN A 23 1.16 10.50 -2.49
C ASN A 23 1.66 9.44 -1.49
N SER A 24 2.49 8.51 -1.94
CA SER A 24 3.16 7.53 -1.06
C SER A 24 4.26 8.15 -0.18
N ALA A 25 4.60 9.41 -0.44
CA ALA A 25 5.52 10.24 0.34
C ALA A 25 6.96 9.72 0.44
N THR A 26 7.31 8.68 -0.28
CA THR A 26 8.67 8.12 -0.37
C THR A 26 8.79 7.23 -1.62
N SER A 27 9.99 6.86 -1.99
CA SER A 27 10.29 5.93 -3.09
C SER A 27 10.92 4.62 -2.64
N TYR A 28 10.88 4.30 -1.33
CA TYR A 28 11.40 3.06 -0.77
C TYR A 28 10.37 2.34 0.09
N SER A 29 10.39 1.01 0.07
CA SER A 29 9.40 0.13 0.70
C SER A 29 9.35 0.29 2.22
N GLY A 30 10.49 0.30 2.90
CA GLY A 30 10.54 0.45 4.37
C GLY A 30 9.82 1.71 4.86
N PRO A 31 10.24 2.91 4.41
CA PRO A 31 9.57 4.15 4.77
C PRO A 31 8.09 4.20 4.36
N ALA A 32 7.71 3.61 3.20
CA ALA A 32 6.31 3.59 2.76
C ALA A 32 5.44 2.75 3.69
N ALA A 33 5.88 1.55 4.03
CA ALA A 33 5.17 0.67 4.96
C ALA A 33 5.08 1.28 6.36
N LEU A 34 6.16 1.90 6.87
CA LEU A 34 6.15 2.62 8.14
C LEU A 34 5.15 3.79 8.11
N ARG A 35 5.12 4.60 7.02
CA ARG A 35 4.15 5.70 6.86
C ARG A 35 2.72 5.20 6.86
N LEU A 36 2.41 4.08 6.19
CA LEU A 36 1.10 3.47 6.24
C LEU A 36 0.74 3.05 7.68
N LEU A 37 1.61 2.32 8.33
CA LEU A 37 1.33 1.74 9.64
C LEU A 37 1.29 2.77 10.77
N LYS A 38 2.02 3.90 10.65
CA LYS A 38 2.05 5.02 11.62
C LYS A 38 1.16 6.20 11.22
N SER A 39 0.26 6.03 10.25
CA SER A 39 -0.48 7.13 9.59
C SER A 39 -1.57 7.79 10.43
N VAL A 40 -1.92 7.28 11.59
CA VAL A 40 -3.08 7.77 12.36
C VAL A 40 -2.88 9.19 12.89
N CYS A 41 -1.65 9.58 13.23
CA CYS A 41 -1.35 10.90 13.78
C CYS A 41 -0.85 11.92 12.73
N GLY A 42 -0.76 11.55 11.48
CA GLY A 42 -0.27 12.42 10.41
C GLY A 42 0.72 11.76 9.46
N GLN A 43 1.43 12.58 8.72
CA GLN A 43 2.52 12.16 7.84
C GLN A 43 3.85 12.56 8.48
N PRO A 44 4.54 11.65 9.19
CA PRO A 44 5.82 11.96 9.83
C PRO A 44 6.92 12.25 8.80
N SER A 45 7.93 13.02 9.19
CA SER A 45 9.15 13.20 8.40
C SER A 45 9.88 11.87 8.22
N HIS A 46 10.88 11.82 7.34
CA HIS A 46 11.67 10.59 7.17
C HIS A 46 12.38 10.19 8.47
N GLU A 47 12.94 11.15 9.20
CA GLU A 47 13.63 10.93 10.47
C GLU A 47 12.68 10.41 11.55
N ASP A 48 11.53 11.06 11.74
CA ASP A 48 10.52 10.69 12.76
C ASP A 48 9.97 9.27 12.56
N LEU A 49 10.07 8.70 11.36
CA LEU A 49 9.65 7.31 11.13
C LEU A 49 10.44 6.32 11.99
N TYR A 50 11.71 6.63 12.26
CA TYR A 50 12.66 5.78 12.96
C TYR A 50 12.86 6.17 14.43
N GLU A 51 12.25 7.29 14.87
CA GLU A 51 12.25 7.74 16.26
C GLU A 51 11.19 7.01 17.09
N GLY A 52 11.51 5.81 17.56
CA GLY A 52 10.69 5.09 18.52
C GLY A 52 9.24 4.81 18.09
N ARG A 53 8.45 4.31 19.03
CA ARG A 53 7.05 3.95 18.83
C ARG A 53 6.09 4.93 19.51
N ASN A 54 4.98 5.20 18.84
CA ASN A 54 3.80 5.77 19.46
C ASN A 54 2.58 4.88 19.14
N PRO A 55 2.19 3.97 20.05
CA PRO A 55 1.10 3.02 19.83
C PRO A 55 -0.24 3.66 19.44
N ASP A 56 -0.46 4.92 19.80
CA ASP A 56 -1.69 5.65 19.45
C ASP A 56 -1.69 6.11 17.98
N CYS A 57 -0.52 6.21 17.38
CA CYS A 57 -0.36 6.54 15.96
C CYS A 57 -0.31 5.30 15.04
N GLU A 58 -0.25 4.09 15.60
CA GLU A 58 -0.10 2.83 14.89
C GLU A 58 -1.47 2.21 14.57
N ILE A 59 -1.80 2.10 13.30
CA ILE A 59 -3.13 1.63 12.86
C ILE A 59 -3.43 0.19 13.32
N MET A 60 -2.46 -0.72 13.19
CA MET A 60 -2.65 -2.11 13.60
C MET A 60 -2.82 -2.24 15.12
N ASN A 61 -2.13 -1.42 15.88
CA ASN A 61 -2.26 -1.40 17.34
C ASN A 61 -3.63 -0.86 17.78
N ARG A 62 -4.13 0.18 17.11
CA ARG A 62 -5.50 0.68 17.36
C ARG A 62 -6.55 -0.38 17.03
N LEU A 63 -6.40 -1.09 15.92
CA LEU A 63 -7.29 -2.20 15.54
C LEU A 63 -7.23 -3.33 16.57
N ALA A 64 -6.03 -3.69 17.06
CA ALA A 64 -5.88 -4.70 18.13
C ALA A 64 -6.61 -4.32 19.41
N ARG A 65 -6.55 -3.05 19.84
CA ARG A 65 -7.31 -2.55 21.01
C ARG A 65 -8.82 -2.62 20.82
N LEU A 66 -9.29 -2.63 19.59
CA LEU A 66 -10.71 -2.83 19.23
C LEU A 66 -11.08 -4.31 19.06
N GLY A 67 -10.19 -5.22 19.44
CA GLY A 67 -10.41 -6.67 19.38
C GLY A 67 -10.19 -7.31 18.03
N TYR A 68 -9.42 -6.67 17.14
CA TYR A 68 -9.00 -7.28 15.88
C TYR A 68 -7.74 -8.11 16.07
N ASN A 69 -7.77 -9.36 15.59
CA ASN A 69 -6.59 -10.20 15.51
C ASN A 69 -5.69 -9.73 14.37
N GLN A 70 -4.41 -9.49 14.67
CA GLN A 70 -3.46 -9.08 13.65
C GLN A 70 -2.93 -10.29 12.87
N HIS A 71 -2.86 -10.16 11.55
CA HIS A 71 -2.22 -11.11 10.66
C HIS A 71 -1.26 -10.40 9.70
N VAL A 72 -0.22 -11.11 9.31
CA VAL A 72 0.78 -10.61 8.33
C VAL A 72 1.09 -11.70 7.33
N PHE A 73 1.05 -11.34 6.05
CA PHE A 73 1.43 -12.21 4.95
C PHE A 73 2.38 -11.47 4.02
N MET A 74 3.36 -12.18 3.49
CA MET A 74 4.31 -11.65 2.52
C MET A 74 4.65 -12.71 1.47
N ASP A 75 4.90 -12.30 0.23
CA ASP A 75 5.43 -13.16 -0.81
C ASP A 75 6.96 -13.28 -0.76
N HIS A 76 7.60 -12.70 0.26
CA HIS A 76 9.06 -12.64 0.44
C HIS A 76 9.44 -12.87 1.92
N SER A 77 10.73 -13.05 2.18
CA SER A 77 11.24 -13.35 3.52
C SER A 77 11.13 -12.19 4.53
N GLY A 78 10.96 -10.96 4.07
CA GLY A 78 10.98 -9.75 4.90
C GLY A 78 12.35 -9.42 5.50
N LYS A 79 13.42 -10.11 5.08
CA LYS A 79 14.78 -9.96 5.65
C LYS A 79 15.55 -8.78 5.06
N TYR A 80 15.33 -8.47 3.77
CA TYR A 80 16.04 -7.40 3.10
C TYR A 80 15.92 -6.09 3.89
N ASP A 81 17.04 -5.46 4.16
CA ASP A 81 17.16 -4.22 4.96
C ASP A 81 16.40 -4.29 6.31
N ASN A 82 16.35 -5.46 6.93
CA ASN A 82 15.58 -5.73 8.14
C ASN A 82 14.11 -5.29 8.06
N PHE A 83 13.52 -5.30 6.87
CA PHE A 83 12.20 -4.74 6.57
C PHE A 83 11.15 -5.16 7.61
N TYR A 84 10.90 -6.47 7.76
CA TYR A 84 9.85 -6.92 8.66
C TYR A 84 10.15 -6.65 10.14
N GLN A 85 11.41 -6.79 10.55
CA GLN A 85 11.81 -6.49 11.94
C GLN A 85 11.63 -5.00 12.25
N SER A 86 11.93 -4.12 11.30
CA SER A 86 11.69 -2.69 11.44
C SER A 86 10.20 -2.39 11.60
N LEU A 87 9.30 -3.01 10.82
CA LEU A 87 7.86 -2.83 10.97
C LEU A 87 7.35 -3.33 12.32
N ARG A 88 7.86 -4.45 12.83
CA ARG A 88 7.52 -4.95 14.18
C ARG A 88 7.98 -3.98 15.26
N HIS A 89 9.22 -3.53 15.15
CA HIS A 89 9.86 -2.71 16.18
C HIS A 89 9.36 -1.26 16.20
N LEU A 90 9.08 -0.68 15.04
CA LEU A 90 8.76 0.75 14.89
C LEU A 90 7.27 1.03 14.66
N ALA A 91 6.50 0.05 14.21
CA ALA A 91 5.08 0.25 13.86
C ALA A 91 4.12 -0.80 14.46
N GLY A 92 4.58 -1.57 15.43
CA GLY A 92 3.72 -2.40 16.27
C GLY A 92 3.07 -3.60 15.60
N LEU A 93 3.63 -4.13 14.51
CA LEU A 93 3.20 -5.42 13.99
C LEU A 93 3.56 -6.51 15.01
N SER A 94 2.54 -7.15 15.60
CA SER A 94 2.74 -8.15 16.64
C SER A 94 3.04 -9.56 16.12
N PRO A 95 2.46 -10.06 15.00
CA PRO A 95 2.70 -11.41 14.56
C PRO A 95 4.17 -11.69 14.25
N GLN A 96 4.60 -12.92 14.42
CA GLN A 96 5.84 -13.38 13.82
C GLN A 96 5.54 -13.77 12.37
N LEU A 97 6.42 -13.38 11.45
CA LEU A 97 6.33 -13.85 10.08
C LEU A 97 6.68 -15.35 10.04
N ALA A 98 5.76 -16.14 9.51
CA ALA A 98 6.03 -17.53 9.23
C ALA A 98 7.11 -17.65 8.13
N GLU A 99 7.90 -18.73 8.16
CA GLU A 99 8.79 -19.04 7.05
C GLU A 99 8.01 -19.08 5.74
N MET A 100 8.62 -18.53 4.69
CA MET A 100 8.00 -18.50 3.37
C MET A 100 7.89 -19.95 2.83
N LYS A 101 6.65 -20.42 2.71
CA LYS A 101 6.28 -21.78 2.27
C LYS A 101 5.62 -21.81 0.88
N TYR A 102 5.51 -20.64 0.24
CA TYR A 102 4.80 -20.53 -1.03
C TYR A 102 5.65 -21.02 -2.20
N PRO A 103 5.04 -21.58 -3.25
CA PRO A 103 5.76 -21.94 -4.47
C PRO A 103 6.50 -20.72 -5.02
N LYS A 104 7.78 -20.89 -5.31
CA LYS A 104 8.62 -19.82 -5.83
C LYS A 104 8.18 -19.43 -7.24
N ARG A 105 7.83 -18.18 -7.46
CA ARG A 105 7.40 -17.61 -8.75
C ARG A 105 8.49 -16.81 -9.44
N TYR A 106 9.23 -16.02 -8.65
CA TYR A 106 10.31 -15.18 -9.13
C TYR A 106 11.51 -15.28 -8.18
N ASP A 107 12.64 -14.75 -8.63
CA ASP A 107 13.79 -14.37 -7.80
C ASP A 107 13.82 -12.85 -7.72
N SER A 108 14.02 -12.30 -6.54
CA SER A 108 14.18 -10.85 -6.35
C SER A 108 15.54 -10.36 -6.87
N PHE A 109 15.76 -9.07 -6.83
CA PHE A 109 17.03 -8.47 -7.26
C PHE A 109 18.23 -8.91 -6.39
N ASP A 110 17.99 -9.28 -5.13
CA ASP A 110 18.97 -9.82 -4.16
C ASP A 110 19.00 -11.35 -4.10
N GLU A 111 18.41 -12.02 -5.12
CA GLU A 111 18.38 -13.48 -5.30
C GLU A 111 17.50 -14.26 -4.30
N GLU A 112 16.81 -13.58 -3.39
CA GLU A 112 15.84 -14.20 -2.50
C GLU A 112 14.59 -14.66 -3.28
N PRO A 113 13.97 -15.78 -2.87
CA PRO A 113 12.77 -16.27 -3.54
C PRO A 113 11.57 -15.36 -3.27
N ILE A 114 10.77 -15.13 -4.32
CA ILE A 114 9.45 -14.50 -4.24
C ILE A 114 8.39 -15.57 -4.49
N GLY A 115 7.47 -15.69 -3.55
CA GLY A 115 6.38 -16.64 -3.58
C GLY A 115 5.29 -16.29 -4.59
N ASP A 116 4.46 -17.28 -4.89
CA ASP A 116 3.27 -17.08 -5.72
C ASP A 116 2.22 -16.26 -4.98
N ALA A 117 1.79 -15.15 -5.57
CA ALA A 117 0.83 -14.23 -4.95
C ALA A 117 -0.52 -14.90 -4.66
N ARG A 118 -0.99 -15.75 -5.57
CA ARG A 118 -2.25 -16.49 -5.37
C ARG A 118 -2.16 -17.43 -4.18
N ALA A 119 -1.00 -18.08 -3.97
CA ALA A 119 -0.78 -18.94 -2.80
C ALA A 119 -0.77 -18.15 -1.49
N VAL A 120 -0.18 -16.93 -1.48
CA VAL A 120 -0.24 -16.02 -0.32
C VAL A 120 -1.68 -15.64 -0.01
N PHE A 121 -2.45 -15.23 -1.00
CA PHE A 121 -3.87 -14.88 -0.83
C PHE A 121 -4.69 -16.07 -0.33
N LYS A 122 -4.40 -17.28 -0.81
CA LYS A 122 -5.10 -18.49 -0.35
C LYS A 122 -4.78 -18.84 1.11
N ASP A 123 -3.54 -18.63 1.54
CA ASP A 123 -3.15 -18.80 2.95
C ASP A 123 -3.87 -17.77 3.85
N TYR A 124 -3.96 -16.52 3.40
CA TYR A 124 -4.75 -15.48 4.05
C TYR A 124 -6.23 -15.90 4.17
N GLU A 125 -6.86 -16.31 3.06
CA GLU A 125 -8.26 -16.76 3.04
C GLU A 125 -8.51 -17.91 4.03
N ASN A 126 -7.63 -18.92 4.05
CA ASN A 126 -7.73 -20.06 4.96
C ASN A 126 -7.57 -19.62 6.42
N THR A 127 -6.63 -18.70 6.70
CA THR A 127 -6.38 -18.19 8.05
C THR A 127 -7.61 -17.45 8.60
N ILE A 128 -8.17 -16.54 7.83
CA ILE A 128 -9.37 -15.82 8.27
C ILE A 128 -10.61 -16.71 8.34
N ALA A 129 -10.71 -17.75 7.50
CA ALA A 129 -11.79 -18.73 7.57
C ALA A 129 -11.75 -19.57 8.84
N ALA A 130 -10.54 -19.88 9.33
CA ALA A 130 -10.34 -20.60 10.58
C ALA A 130 -10.69 -19.76 11.82
N ASP A 131 -10.61 -18.43 11.71
CA ASP A 131 -10.96 -17.47 12.78
C ASP A 131 -12.49 -17.28 12.82
N LYS A 132 -13.19 -18.26 13.41
CA LYS A 132 -14.66 -18.31 13.46
C LYS A 132 -15.24 -17.14 14.27
N GLY A 133 -15.75 -16.14 13.57
CA GLY A 133 -16.44 -14.98 14.17
C GLY A 133 -15.50 -13.90 14.72
N GLY A 134 -14.20 -14.07 14.58
CA GLY A 134 -13.21 -13.08 14.95
C GLY A 134 -13.13 -11.90 13.98
N ARG A 135 -12.73 -10.73 14.50
CA ARG A 135 -12.35 -9.57 13.70
C ARG A 135 -10.88 -9.68 13.33
N SER A 136 -10.56 -9.51 12.06
CA SER A 136 -9.18 -9.61 11.57
C SER A 136 -8.69 -8.29 11.00
N ALA A 137 -7.45 -7.92 11.33
CA ALA A 137 -6.70 -6.83 10.72
C ALA A 137 -5.46 -7.43 10.07
N THR A 138 -5.38 -7.38 8.76
CA THR A 138 -4.33 -8.05 8.00
C THR A 138 -3.48 -7.05 7.24
N PHE A 139 -2.17 -7.17 7.37
CA PHE A 139 -1.17 -6.50 6.54
C PHE A 139 -0.59 -7.50 5.55
N ILE A 140 -0.72 -7.23 4.25
CA ILE A 140 -0.15 -8.04 3.18
C ILE A 140 0.85 -7.19 2.42
N ASN A 141 2.11 -7.62 2.35
CA ASN A 141 3.15 -6.95 1.58
C ASN A 141 3.66 -7.87 0.47
N MET A 142 3.69 -7.32 -0.75
CA MET A 142 3.99 -8.07 -1.96
C MET A 142 5.05 -7.35 -2.79
N ILE A 143 6.15 -8.04 -3.10
CA ILE A 143 7.24 -7.51 -3.92
C ILE A 143 7.31 -8.12 -5.32
N ALA A 144 6.31 -8.87 -5.75
CA ALA A 144 6.25 -9.46 -7.09
C ALA A 144 6.37 -8.42 -8.22
N LEU A 145 6.05 -7.13 -7.95
CA LEU A 145 6.19 -6.04 -8.92
C LEU A 145 7.49 -5.23 -8.78
N HIS A 146 8.34 -5.57 -7.81
CA HIS A 146 9.60 -4.84 -7.60
C HIS A 146 10.52 -4.91 -8.84
N ASP A 147 11.25 -3.81 -9.10
CA ASP A 147 12.22 -3.75 -10.18
C ASP A 147 13.36 -4.76 -9.96
N GLY A 148 13.93 -5.25 -11.04
CA GLY A 148 15.03 -6.22 -10.99
C GLY A 148 14.60 -7.67 -10.74
N ASN A 149 13.32 -7.95 -10.50
CA ASN A 149 12.83 -9.31 -10.34
C ASN A 149 13.07 -10.15 -11.59
N ARG A 150 13.46 -11.40 -11.39
CA ARG A 150 13.82 -12.37 -12.45
C ARG A 150 12.87 -13.55 -12.42
N PHE A 151 12.75 -14.23 -13.56
CA PHE A 151 12.06 -15.51 -13.60
C PHE A 151 12.75 -16.51 -12.67
N ALA A 152 11.98 -17.28 -11.92
CA ALA A 152 12.48 -18.27 -10.99
C ALA A 152 13.54 -19.17 -11.63
N ASN A 153 14.70 -19.29 -10.96
CA ASN A 153 15.83 -20.08 -11.40
C ASN A 153 16.42 -19.67 -12.77
N LYS A 154 16.23 -18.41 -13.20
CA LYS A 154 16.77 -17.89 -14.47
C LYS A 154 17.42 -16.53 -14.24
N ARG A 155 18.53 -16.27 -14.96
CA ARG A 155 19.18 -14.95 -14.94
C ARG A 155 18.42 -13.87 -15.71
N ARG A 156 17.32 -14.23 -16.37
CA ARG A 156 16.51 -13.32 -17.21
C ARG A 156 15.55 -12.51 -16.35
N LEU A 157 15.58 -11.19 -16.53
CA LEU A 157 14.59 -10.28 -15.92
C LEU A 157 13.17 -10.67 -16.34
N ALA A 158 12.27 -10.62 -15.38
CA ALA A 158 10.84 -10.82 -15.60
C ALA A 158 10.22 -9.45 -15.93
N PRO A 159 9.67 -9.24 -17.14
CA PRO A 159 9.12 -7.96 -17.55
C PRO A 159 7.98 -7.50 -16.62
N PHE A 160 7.88 -6.19 -16.41
CA PHE A 160 6.89 -5.61 -15.49
C PHE A 160 5.45 -5.91 -15.92
N LYS A 161 5.10 -5.69 -17.20
CA LYS A 161 3.71 -5.84 -17.68
C LYS A 161 3.10 -7.21 -17.38
N PRO A 162 3.70 -8.37 -17.74
CA PRO A 162 3.12 -9.67 -17.42
C PRO A 162 3.05 -9.94 -15.90
N ARG A 163 3.99 -9.41 -15.09
CA ARG A 163 3.92 -9.50 -13.63
C ARG A 163 2.75 -8.71 -13.07
N ALA A 164 2.54 -7.49 -13.57
CA ALA A 164 1.43 -6.63 -13.19
C ALA A 164 0.08 -7.24 -13.61
N GLN A 165 -0.01 -7.80 -14.81
CA GLN A 165 -1.22 -8.53 -15.25
C GLN A 165 -1.53 -9.68 -14.29
N ALA A 166 -0.56 -10.55 -14.01
CA ALA A 166 -0.75 -11.68 -13.10
C ALA A 166 -1.17 -11.24 -11.69
N MET A 167 -0.58 -10.17 -11.15
CA MET A 167 -0.96 -9.63 -9.84
C MET A 167 -2.40 -9.10 -9.84
N LEU A 168 -2.84 -8.44 -10.91
CA LEU A 168 -4.22 -7.94 -11.03
C LEU A 168 -5.20 -9.11 -11.17
N ASP A 169 -4.86 -10.16 -11.91
CA ASP A 169 -5.67 -11.37 -12.03
C ASP A 169 -5.80 -12.10 -10.68
N ASP A 170 -4.68 -12.23 -9.94
CA ASP A 170 -4.66 -12.83 -8.60
C ASP A 170 -5.48 -11.99 -7.59
N LEU A 171 -5.40 -10.67 -7.67
CA LEU A 171 -6.23 -9.75 -6.88
C LEU A 171 -7.73 -9.90 -7.21
N GLY A 172 -8.08 -10.05 -8.48
CA GLY A 172 -9.47 -10.32 -8.90
C GLY A 172 -9.98 -11.64 -8.33
N SER A 173 -9.13 -12.66 -8.31
CA SER A 173 -9.44 -13.94 -7.70
C SER A 173 -9.65 -13.83 -6.19
N LEU A 174 -8.79 -13.07 -5.50
CA LEU A 174 -8.95 -12.78 -4.06
C LEU A 174 -10.29 -12.09 -3.77
N ILE A 175 -10.64 -11.04 -4.53
CA ILE A 175 -11.92 -10.33 -4.36
C ILE A 175 -13.09 -11.30 -4.53
N THR A 176 -13.07 -12.12 -5.58
CA THR A 176 -14.12 -13.10 -5.86
C THR A 176 -14.27 -14.11 -4.73
N ASP A 177 -13.17 -14.62 -4.18
CA ASP A 177 -13.21 -15.61 -3.11
C ASP A 177 -13.67 -14.99 -1.78
N LEU A 178 -13.28 -13.75 -1.51
CA LEU A 178 -13.78 -13.01 -0.34
C LEU A 178 -15.29 -12.72 -0.45
N GLU A 179 -15.79 -12.35 -1.63
CA GLU A 179 -17.24 -12.15 -1.88
C GLU A 179 -18.02 -13.45 -1.62
N LYS A 180 -17.50 -14.60 -2.07
CA LYS A 180 -18.11 -15.93 -1.82
C LYS A 180 -18.05 -16.35 -0.36
N SER A 181 -17.10 -15.84 0.41
CA SER A 181 -16.92 -16.21 1.83
C SER A 181 -18.03 -15.71 2.75
N GLY A 182 -18.84 -14.75 2.30
CA GLY A 182 -19.86 -14.06 3.11
C GLY A 182 -19.30 -13.15 4.18
N ARG A 183 -17.98 -12.93 4.24
CA ARG A 183 -17.34 -12.02 5.20
C ARG A 183 -17.50 -10.57 4.76
N LYS A 184 -17.53 -9.69 5.76
CA LYS A 184 -17.52 -8.24 5.54
C LYS A 184 -16.09 -7.74 5.62
N VAL A 185 -15.54 -7.23 4.52
CA VAL A 185 -14.12 -6.86 4.42
C VAL A 185 -13.97 -5.47 3.79
N MET A 186 -13.15 -4.63 4.40
CA MET A 186 -12.59 -3.45 3.76
C MET A 186 -11.19 -3.81 3.23
N LEU A 187 -11.08 -3.96 1.92
CA LEU A 187 -9.82 -4.22 1.24
C LEU A 187 -9.22 -2.90 0.77
N VAL A 188 -8.03 -2.57 1.25
CA VAL A 188 -7.26 -1.40 0.83
C VAL A 188 -6.06 -1.85 0.03
N VAL A 189 -5.90 -1.33 -1.17
CA VAL A 189 -4.77 -1.63 -2.07
C VAL A 189 -4.01 -0.35 -2.35
N VAL A 190 -2.77 -0.28 -1.88
CA VAL A 190 -1.89 0.88 -2.06
C VAL A 190 -0.50 0.40 -2.46
N PRO A 191 0.02 0.76 -3.65
CA PRO A 191 1.42 0.57 -3.97
C PRO A 191 2.30 1.41 -3.03
N GLU A 192 3.40 0.85 -2.56
CA GLU A 192 4.38 1.57 -1.72
C GLU A 192 5.00 2.76 -2.46
N HIS A 193 5.23 2.60 -3.74
CA HIS A 193 5.76 3.62 -4.67
C HIS A 193 5.58 3.12 -6.12
N GLY A 194 5.80 3.99 -7.08
CA GLY A 194 5.88 3.63 -8.49
C GLY A 194 7.27 3.14 -8.89
N ALA A 195 7.38 2.65 -10.13
CA ALA A 195 8.63 2.30 -10.76
C ALA A 195 9.26 3.51 -11.46
N ALA A 196 10.59 3.63 -11.39
CA ALA A 196 11.37 4.65 -12.10
C ALA A 196 11.74 4.16 -13.52
N GLU A 197 10.76 3.69 -14.28
CA GLU A 197 10.96 3.12 -15.62
C GLU A 197 11.67 4.07 -16.60
N LYS A 198 11.44 5.36 -16.43
CA LYS A 198 12.07 6.41 -17.25
C LYS A 198 12.84 7.36 -16.34
N GLY A 199 14.06 7.66 -16.77
CA GLY A 199 14.81 8.76 -16.17
C GLY A 199 14.21 10.13 -16.53
N ASP A 200 14.68 11.15 -15.88
CA ASP A 200 14.40 12.55 -16.16
C ASP A 200 15.73 13.34 -16.19
N LYS A 201 15.67 14.67 -16.17
CA LYS A 201 16.89 15.51 -16.20
C LYS A 201 17.70 15.45 -14.90
N VAL A 202 17.14 14.92 -13.82
CA VAL A 202 17.73 14.96 -12.48
C VAL A 202 18.14 13.57 -12.01
N GLN A 203 17.42 12.53 -12.45
CA GLN A 203 17.59 11.16 -11.99
C GLN A 203 17.59 10.18 -13.17
N VAL A 204 18.54 9.26 -13.20
CA VAL A 204 18.62 8.21 -14.23
C VAL A 204 17.49 7.19 -14.07
N ALA A 205 17.11 6.55 -15.19
CA ALA A 205 16.13 5.45 -15.16
C ALA A 205 16.52 4.37 -14.15
N HIS A 206 15.55 3.79 -13.50
CA HIS A 206 15.66 2.76 -12.46
C HIS A 206 16.30 3.21 -11.14
N LEU A 207 16.78 4.45 -11.01
CA LEU A 207 17.16 5.03 -9.72
C LEU A 207 15.95 5.68 -9.05
N ARG A 208 15.90 5.59 -7.72
CA ARG A 208 14.77 6.07 -6.90
C ARG A 208 15.22 6.93 -5.72
N ASP A 209 16.46 7.43 -5.77
CA ASP A 209 17.04 8.22 -4.67
C ASP A 209 16.26 9.52 -4.42
N ILE A 210 15.71 10.10 -5.48
CA ILE A 210 14.85 11.28 -5.39
C ILE A 210 13.39 10.83 -5.47
N PRO A 211 12.58 11.05 -4.40
CA PRO A 211 11.17 10.68 -4.37
C PRO A 211 10.31 11.64 -5.19
N SER A 212 10.53 11.64 -6.51
CA SER A 212 9.83 12.50 -7.45
C SER A 212 8.33 12.13 -7.58
N PRO A 213 7.46 13.06 -7.99
CA PRO A 213 6.04 12.77 -8.18
C PRO A 213 5.78 11.64 -9.19
N ALA A 214 6.68 11.40 -10.15
CA ALA A 214 6.58 10.28 -11.08
C ALA A 214 6.64 8.91 -10.39
N ILE A 215 7.26 8.84 -9.20
CA ILE A 215 7.41 7.63 -8.41
C ILE A 215 6.41 7.62 -7.24
N THR A 216 6.15 8.76 -6.62
CA THR A 216 5.37 8.83 -5.37
C THR A 216 3.87 9.04 -5.59
N HIS A 217 3.45 9.49 -6.78
CA HIS A 217 2.03 9.55 -7.13
C HIS A 217 1.55 8.16 -7.56
N VAL A 218 0.86 7.47 -6.67
CA VAL A 218 0.41 6.09 -6.84
C VAL A 218 -1.11 5.99 -6.71
N PRO A 219 -1.76 4.99 -7.31
CA PRO A 219 -3.18 4.74 -7.06
C PRO A 219 -3.37 4.20 -5.63
N ALA A 220 -4.40 4.67 -4.93
CA ALA A 220 -4.89 4.02 -3.73
C ALA A 220 -6.36 3.68 -3.93
N LEU A 221 -6.74 2.45 -3.63
CA LEU A 221 -8.03 1.87 -3.98
C LEU A 221 -8.65 1.20 -2.76
N VAL A 222 -9.98 1.31 -2.60
CA VAL A 222 -10.70 0.63 -1.53
C VAL A 222 -11.89 -0.12 -2.10
N LYS A 223 -12.02 -1.39 -1.71
CA LYS A 223 -13.15 -2.25 -2.00
C LYS A 223 -13.86 -2.62 -0.69
N PHE A 224 -15.16 -2.44 -0.64
CA PHE A 224 -16.01 -3.00 0.40
C PHE A 224 -16.60 -4.31 -0.10
N ILE A 225 -16.43 -5.37 0.66
CA ILE A 225 -16.91 -6.73 0.35
C ILE A 225 -17.96 -7.11 1.41
N GLY A 226 -19.02 -7.78 0.97
CA GLY A 226 -20.15 -8.15 1.82
C GLY A 226 -21.14 -7.03 2.11
N VAL A 227 -21.02 -5.91 1.37
CA VAL A 227 -21.99 -4.81 1.28
C VAL A 227 -21.96 -4.23 -0.14
N THR A 228 -23.07 -3.68 -0.60
CA THR A 228 -23.18 -3.05 -1.93
C THR A 228 -23.46 -1.55 -1.76
N PRO A 229 -22.43 -0.70 -1.79
CA PRO A 229 -22.63 0.75 -1.66
C PRO A 229 -23.42 1.30 -2.86
N ALA A 230 -24.49 2.04 -2.59
CA ALA A 230 -25.40 2.54 -3.64
C ALA A 230 -24.77 3.64 -4.52
N ASP A 231 -23.80 4.39 -3.98
CA ASP A 231 -23.13 5.51 -4.64
C ASP A 231 -21.72 5.18 -5.14
N SER A 232 -21.41 3.88 -5.33
CA SER A 232 -20.12 3.42 -5.89
C SER A 232 -20.10 3.55 -7.42
N PRO A 233 -18.91 3.87 -8.03
CA PRO A 233 -17.65 4.25 -7.37
C PRO A 233 -17.59 5.74 -6.99
N VAL A 234 -16.78 6.06 -5.99
CA VAL A 234 -16.50 7.44 -5.56
C VAL A 234 -15.03 7.77 -5.77
N ALA A 235 -14.75 8.91 -6.40
CA ALA A 235 -13.40 9.44 -6.56
C ALA A 235 -13.08 10.45 -5.45
N VAL A 236 -11.83 10.40 -4.96
CA VAL A 236 -11.23 11.38 -4.04
C VAL A 236 -10.15 12.14 -4.80
N ASP A 237 -10.51 13.34 -5.28
CA ASP A 237 -9.62 14.15 -6.14
C ASP A 237 -8.66 15.04 -5.36
N THR A 238 -8.84 15.17 -4.06
CA THR A 238 -7.98 15.98 -3.21
C THR A 238 -6.62 15.32 -3.00
N LYS A 239 -5.58 16.14 -2.75
CA LYS A 239 -4.24 15.64 -2.42
C LYS A 239 -4.25 14.90 -1.09
N THR A 240 -3.97 13.63 -1.11
CA THR A 240 -4.03 12.74 0.04
C THR A 240 -2.77 11.89 0.19
N SER A 241 -2.64 11.25 1.33
CA SER A 241 -1.63 10.25 1.65
C SER A 241 -2.21 9.20 2.60
N TYR A 242 -1.37 8.40 3.21
CA TYR A 242 -1.76 7.36 4.17
C TYR A 242 -2.65 7.86 5.32
N LEU A 243 -2.54 9.14 5.73
CA LEU A 243 -3.43 9.76 6.72
C LEU A 243 -4.90 9.69 6.31
N ALA A 244 -5.20 9.90 5.02
CA ALA A 244 -6.57 9.79 4.53
C ALA A 244 -7.08 8.35 4.59
N VAL A 245 -6.22 7.36 4.33
CA VAL A 245 -6.55 5.93 4.46
C VAL A 245 -6.87 5.56 5.91
N SER A 246 -6.01 5.94 6.86
CA SER A 246 -6.25 5.66 8.28
C SER A 246 -7.49 6.38 8.80
N SER A 247 -7.74 7.60 8.36
CA SER A 247 -8.96 8.35 8.69
C SER A 247 -10.21 7.67 8.13
N LEU A 248 -10.15 7.16 6.90
CA LEU A 248 -11.26 6.40 6.31
C LEU A 248 -11.54 5.12 7.09
N ILE A 249 -10.49 4.37 7.48
CA ILE A 249 -10.65 3.19 8.33
C ILE A 249 -11.31 3.57 9.67
N GLY A 250 -10.87 4.66 10.30
CA GLY A 250 -11.49 5.19 11.51
C GLY A 250 -12.98 5.46 11.34
N ARG A 251 -13.38 6.16 10.27
CA ARG A 251 -14.80 6.45 9.96
C ARG A 251 -15.63 5.20 9.72
N VAL A 252 -15.09 4.20 9.02
CA VAL A 252 -15.76 2.91 8.81
C VAL A 252 -16.07 2.22 10.14
N LEU A 253 -15.15 2.30 11.10
CA LEU A 253 -15.31 1.74 12.43
C LEU A 253 -16.31 2.56 13.27
N GLU A 254 -16.16 3.88 13.32
CA GLU A 254 -16.98 4.80 14.11
C GLU A 254 -18.45 4.78 13.67
N THR A 255 -18.68 4.72 12.35
CA THR A 255 -20.05 4.63 11.81
C THR A 255 -20.63 3.23 11.90
N ASN A 256 -19.84 2.24 12.30
CA ASN A 256 -20.22 0.82 12.22
C ASN A 256 -20.74 0.45 10.82
N TYR A 257 -20.04 0.91 9.78
CA TYR A 257 -20.47 0.85 8.38
C TYR A 257 -21.02 -0.53 7.98
N PHE A 258 -20.31 -1.59 8.34
CA PHE A 258 -20.72 -2.96 8.03
C PHE A 258 -21.90 -3.48 8.85
N GLY A 259 -22.26 -2.81 9.93
CA GLY A 259 -23.40 -3.14 10.78
C GLY A 259 -24.68 -2.41 10.40
N LYS A 260 -24.56 -1.40 9.52
CA LYS A 260 -25.68 -0.60 9.05
C LYS A 260 -26.47 -1.28 7.92
N PRO A 261 -27.76 -0.97 7.76
CA PRO A 261 -28.50 -1.31 6.56
C PRO A 261 -27.80 -0.79 5.31
N GLU A 262 -27.96 -1.54 4.23
CA GLU A 262 -27.36 -1.18 2.94
C GLU A 262 -27.85 0.19 2.47
N GLY A 263 -26.91 1.08 2.08
CA GLY A 263 -27.20 2.44 1.64
C GLY A 263 -27.47 3.46 2.74
N GLU A 264 -27.50 3.08 4.04
CA GLU A 264 -27.74 4.04 5.15
C GLU A 264 -26.57 5.04 5.28
N VAL A 265 -25.35 4.62 5.01
CA VAL A 265 -24.16 5.50 5.01
C VAL A 265 -23.58 5.53 3.60
N PRO A 266 -23.81 6.60 2.82
CA PRO A 266 -23.20 6.74 1.50
C PRO A 266 -21.68 6.81 1.56
N LEU A 267 -21.00 6.23 0.56
CA LEU A 267 -19.52 6.31 0.48
C LEU A 267 -19.02 7.76 0.41
N LYS A 268 -19.74 8.63 -0.29
CA LYS A 268 -19.43 10.07 -0.37
C LYS A 268 -19.34 10.72 1.02
N ASP A 269 -20.13 10.27 1.99
CA ASP A 269 -20.10 10.79 3.36
C ASP A 269 -18.88 10.26 4.13
N LEU A 270 -18.46 9.00 3.86
CA LEU A 270 -17.24 8.43 4.41
C LEU A 270 -15.98 9.15 3.91
N VAL A 271 -15.97 9.59 2.65
CA VAL A 271 -14.80 10.26 2.05
C VAL A 271 -14.85 11.79 2.14
N LYS A 272 -15.98 12.36 2.56
CA LYS A 272 -16.14 13.81 2.70
C LYS A 272 -15.12 14.35 3.69
N ASP A 273 -14.43 15.43 3.30
CA ASP A 273 -13.45 16.12 4.15
C ASP A 273 -12.39 15.18 4.76
N LEU A 274 -11.95 14.17 4.01
CA LEU A 274 -10.78 13.39 4.40
C LEU A 274 -9.55 14.29 4.49
N PRO A 275 -8.63 14.03 5.44
CA PRO A 275 -7.45 14.85 5.62
C PRO A 275 -6.66 14.99 4.33
N GLN A 276 -6.43 16.23 3.93
CA GLN A 276 -5.52 16.54 2.83
C GLN A 276 -4.10 16.62 3.37
N THR A 277 -3.14 16.23 2.55
CA THR A 277 -1.72 16.33 2.88
C THR A 277 -0.99 17.13 1.81
N HIS A 278 0.03 17.87 2.22
CA HIS A 278 0.93 18.50 1.27
C HIS A 278 1.64 17.43 0.45
N SER A 279 1.89 17.72 -0.84
CA SER A 279 2.72 16.84 -1.67
C SER A 279 4.19 17.00 -1.27
N VAL A 280 4.55 16.35 -0.17
CA VAL A 280 5.92 16.25 0.35
C VAL A 280 6.31 14.78 0.31
N SER A 281 7.47 14.51 -0.27
CA SER A 281 8.03 13.16 -0.35
C SER A 281 9.47 13.20 0.11
N GLU A 282 9.86 12.23 0.95
CA GLU A 282 11.15 12.23 1.62
C GLU A 282 11.78 10.83 1.63
N ASN A 283 13.04 10.79 1.27
CA ASN A 283 13.97 9.69 1.56
C ASN A 283 15.03 10.20 2.54
N ALA A 284 15.98 9.36 2.93
CA ALA A 284 17.06 9.75 3.85
C ALA A 284 17.81 11.00 3.40
N ASN A 285 18.14 11.12 2.11
CA ASN A 285 19.02 12.13 1.55
C ASN A 285 18.33 13.10 0.58
N ALA A 286 17.01 12.97 0.38
CA ALA A 286 16.29 13.80 -0.59
C ALA A 286 14.87 14.12 -0.12
N LYS A 287 14.48 15.38 -0.31
CA LYS A 287 13.11 15.86 -0.10
C LYS A 287 12.59 16.49 -1.38
N VAL A 288 11.35 16.18 -1.74
CA VAL A 288 10.66 16.81 -2.87
C VAL A 288 9.36 17.41 -2.36
N VAL A 289 9.10 18.66 -2.72
CA VAL A 289 7.85 19.36 -2.36
C VAL A 289 7.21 19.97 -3.59
N ASN A 290 5.89 19.91 -3.68
CA ASN A 290 5.14 20.70 -4.63
C ASN A 290 4.72 22.03 -3.98
N TYR A 291 5.25 23.13 -4.48
CA TYR A 291 4.91 24.47 -4.02
C TYR A 291 4.42 25.32 -5.20
N LYS A 292 3.22 25.87 -5.08
CA LYS A 292 2.56 26.69 -6.13
C LYS A 292 2.57 26.03 -7.52
N GLY A 293 2.35 24.71 -7.57
CA GLY A 293 2.29 23.95 -8.82
C GLY A 293 3.64 23.58 -9.43
N LYS A 294 4.74 23.92 -8.79
CA LYS A 294 6.09 23.52 -9.19
C LYS A 294 6.68 22.55 -8.17
N ASP A 295 7.44 21.60 -8.66
CA ASP A 295 8.16 20.65 -7.83
C ASP A 295 9.57 21.21 -7.52
N TYR A 296 9.98 21.11 -6.26
CA TYR A 296 11.31 21.50 -5.79
C TYR A 296 11.97 20.33 -5.10
N VAL A 297 13.26 20.17 -5.29
CA VAL A 297 14.08 19.13 -4.65
C VAL A 297 15.14 19.77 -3.76
N LYS A 298 15.36 19.15 -2.61
CA LYS A 298 16.50 19.40 -1.73
C LYS A 298 17.23 18.08 -1.51
N MET A 299 18.53 18.05 -1.79
CA MET A 299 19.42 16.92 -1.53
C MET A 299 20.29 17.26 -0.33
N ASP A 300 20.25 16.45 0.74
CA ASP A 300 21.04 16.65 1.96
C ASP A 300 21.09 18.13 2.43
N ASN A 301 22.29 18.68 2.56
CA ASN A 301 22.55 20.05 3.00
C ASN A 301 22.58 21.07 1.84
N LYS A 302 22.12 20.70 0.63
CA LYS A 302 22.07 21.64 -0.51
C LYS A 302 20.81 22.49 -0.45
N ASP A 303 20.84 23.62 -1.17
CA ASP A 303 19.69 24.50 -1.32
C ASP A 303 18.57 23.86 -2.14
N TRP A 304 17.35 24.33 -1.93
CA TRP A 304 16.22 23.99 -2.76
C TRP A 304 16.41 24.40 -4.21
N ARG A 305 16.14 23.50 -5.13
CA ARG A 305 16.19 23.74 -6.57
C ARG A 305 14.87 23.31 -7.20
N GLU A 306 14.43 24.00 -8.25
CA GLU A 306 13.29 23.56 -9.05
C GLU A 306 13.61 22.20 -9.68
N TYR A 307 12.69 21.25 -9.51
CA TYR A 307 12.80 19.91 -10.12
C TYR A 307 12.37 20.02 -11.58
N ALA A 308 13.33 20.10 -12.48
CA ALA A 308 13.05 20.16 -13.93
C ALA A 308 12.66 18.77 -14.45
N LYS A 309 11.42 18.65 -14.93
CA LYS A 309 10.92 17.44 -15.59
C LYS A 309 11.58 17.19 -16.94
#